data_25a1329da74315f1e168aac0c92bcd58
#
_entry.id   25a1329da74315f1e168aac0c92bcd58
#
_cell.length_a   1.000
_cell.length_b   1.000
_cell.length_c   1.000
_cell.angle_alpha   90.00
_cell.angle_beta   90.00
_cell.angle_gamma   90.00
#
_symmetry.space_group_name_H-M   'P 1'
#
loop_
_entity.id
_entity.type
_entity.pdbx_description
1 polymer ?
#
loop_
_entity_poly.entity_id
_entity_poly.type
_entity_poly.pdbx_seq_one_letter_code
_entity_poly.pdbx_strand_id
1 'polypeptide(L)'
;MKQIYSLLLLVLFSVSFAQAPAGYYSTATGTGYTLKTQLYNIIKDHTVIDYAGLYVTYQTSDIDNFFEKDGSVLDMYSENPAGTDPYNYSIAATQRCGNYTNEGDCYNREHIIPQSVFNELSPMVSDAHFITPTDGKVNGIRSNYPHSVVVTPSQTTLNGSKLGTSTTAGYSGLVFEPIDEFKGDIARMYFYFATRYENTVAGYNYAMFNNTSNQVFTTAFLNQLLAWHNQDPVSAREIARNNAIYARQNNRNPFIDNPTYVTEIWKVGTVDTEAPTAPTNLVVT
;
A
#
# COMPACT_ATOMS: atom_id res chain seq x y z
N MET A 1 -64.84 -6.05 13.18
CA MET A 1 -63.45 -6.52 13.24
C MET A 1 -62.58 -5.54 12.47
N LYS A 2 -61.78 -4.72 13.13
CA LYS A 2 -60.85 -3.77 12.48
C LYS A 2 -59.51 -4.50 12.27
N GLN A 3 -59.10 -4.70 11.04
CA GLN A 3 -57.79 -5.22 10.73
C GLN A 3 -56.76 -4.10 10.87
N ILE A 4 -55.80 -4.27 11.75
CA ILE A 4 -54.64 -3.36 11.93
C ILE A 4 -53.53 -3.94 11.03
N TYR A 5 -53.23 -3.23 9.94
CA TYR A 5 -52.06 -3.54 9.11
C TYR A 5 -50.84 -2.91 9.76
N SER A 6 -49.97 -3.74 10.37
CA SER A 6 -48.64 -3.29 10.82
C SER A 6 -47.73 -3.13 9.60
N LEU A 7 -47.43 -1.89 9.24
CA LEU A 7 -46.42 -1.56 8.23
C LEU A 7 -45.04 -1.76 8.85
N LEU A 8 -44.36 -2.86 8.50
CA LEU A 8 -42.96 -3.12 8.90
C LEU A 8 -42.06 -2.24 8.05
N LEU A 9 -41.56 -1.14 8.60
CA LEU A 9 -40.59 -0.26 7.95
C LEU A 9 -39.21 -0.94 8.00
N LEU A 10 -38.79 -1.55 6.90
CA LEU A 10 -37.44 -2.13 6.75
C LEU A 10 -36.47 -0.97 6.50
N VAL A 11 -35.76 -0.52 7.55
CA VAL A 11 -34.68 0.47 7.40
C VAL A 11 -33.45 -0.28 6.86
N LEU A 12 -33.22 -0.16 5.55
CA LEU A 12 -31.98 -0.61 4.93
C LEU A 12 -30.87 0.38 5.32
N PHE A 13 -30.02 0.01 6.26
CA PHE A 13 -28.76 0.70 6.47
C PHE A 13 -27.85 0.38 5.28
N SER A 14 -27.77 1.27 4.29
CA SER A 14 -26.69 1.27 3.32
C SER A 14 -25.45 1.75 4.04
N VAL A 15 -24.48 0.87 4.26
CA VAL A 15 -23.13 1.25 4.67
C VAL A 15 -22.53 1.95 3.46
N SER A 16 -22.59 3.28 3.43
CA SER A 16 -21.91 4.08 2.41
C SER A 16 -20.44 4.13 2.80
N PHE A 17 -19.61 3.31 2.17
CA PHE A 17 -18.18 3.53 2.19
C PHE A 17 -17.91 4.87 1.50
N ALA A 18 -17.25 5.80 2.19
CA ALA A 18 -16.96 7.10 1.62
C ALA A 18 -16.04 6.90 0.39
N GLN A 19 -16.59 7.15 -0.78
CA GLN A 19 -15.83 7.20 -2.03
C GLN A 19 -15.01 8.50 -2.10
N ALA A 20 -14.08 8.56 -3.04
CA ALA A 20 -13.38 9.81 -3.33
C ALA A 20 -14.38 10.94 -3.56
N PRO A 21 -14.09 12.18 -3.13
CA PRO A 21 -14.97 13.32 -3.40
C PRO A 21 -15.34 13.42 -4.89
N ALA A 22 -16.54 13.87 -5.18
CA ALA A 22 -17.00 14.03 -6.55
C ALA A 22 -16.00 14.89 -7.37
N GLY A 23 -15.57 14.37 -8.51
CA GLY A 23 -14.61 15.04 -9.37
C GLY A 23 -13.13 14.96 -8.91
N TYR A 24 -12.81 14.25 -7.83
CA TYR A 24 -11.42 14.14 -7.34
C TYR A 24 -10.43 13.69 -8.42
N TYR A 25 -10.83 12.74 -9.27
CA TYR A 25 -10.03 12.23 -10.39
C TYR A 25 -10.44 12.80 -11.76
N SER A 26 -11.15 13.92 -11.82
CA SER A 26 -11.68 14.46 -13.09
C SER A 26 -10.62 14.82 -14.14
N THR A 27 -9.36 15.05 -13.72
CA THR A 27 -8.23 15.32 -14.61
C THR A 27 -7.43 14.08 -14.99
N ALA A 28 -7.77 12.91 -14.46
CA ALA A 28 -7.13 11.63 -14.77
C ALA A 28 -7.83 10.99 -16.01
N THR A 29 -7.56 11.54 -17.20
CA THR A 29 -8.22 11.16 -18.46
C THR A 29 -7.30 10.46 -19.46
N GLY A 30 -6.00 10.39 -19.17
CA GLY A 30 -4.99 9.77 -20.01
C GLY A 30 -4.91 8.25 -19.83
N THR A 31 -3.91 7.65 -20.47
CA THR A 31 -3.56 6.23 -20.33
C THR A 31 -2.06 6.07 -20.10
N GLY A 32 -1.62 4.90 -19.64
CA GLY A 32 -0.21 4.61 -19.41
C GLY A 32 0.45 5.63 -18.48
N TYR A 33 1.67 6.02 -18.76
CA TYR A 33 2.40 6.95 -17.90
C TYR A 33 1.86 8.37 -17.91
N THR A 34 1.08 8.76 -18.93
CA THR A 34 0.33 10.03 -18.91
C THR A 34 -0.71 10.01 -17.77
N LEU A 35 -1.45 8.91 -17.61
CA LEU A 35 -2.38 8.74 -16.49
C LEU A 35 -1.63 8.78 -15.15
N LYS A 36 -0.47 8.12 -15.05
CA LYS A 36 0.35 8.15 -13.84
C LYS A 36 0.72 9.57 -13.43
N THR A 37 1.21 10.39 -14.37
CA THR A 37 1.55 11.79 -14.11
C THR A 37 0.34 12.64 -13.73
N GLN A 38 -0.84 12.38 -14.34
CA GLN A 38 -2.08 13.03 -13.95
C GLN A 38 -2.48 12.68 -12.51
N LEU A 39 -2.38 11.41 -12.12
CA LEU A 39 -2.62 10.98 -10.74
C LEU A 39 -1.59 11.59 -9.78
N TYR A 40 -0.30 11.64 -10.14
CA TYR A 40 0.72 12.36 -9.37
C TYR A 40 0.28 13.80 -9.10
N ASN A 41 -0.16 14.54 -10.13
CA ASN A 41 -0.60 15.93 -9.97
C ASN A 41 -1.81 16.11 -9.05
N ILE A 42 -2.68 15.10 -8.95
CA ILE A 42 -3.84 15.10 -8.05
C ILE A 42 -3.42 14.85 -6.60
N ILE A 43 -2.44 13.94 -6.36
CA ILE A 43 -2.15 13.46 -5.01
C ILE A 43 -0.86 14.03 -4.40
N LYS A 44 -0.08 14.82 -5.13
CA LYS A 44 1.26 15.28 -4.70
C LYS A 44 1.24 16.28 -3.54
N ASP A 45 0.22 17.13 -3.47
CA ASP A 45 0.15 18.23 -2.52
C ASP A 45 -0.66 17.83 -1.28
N HIS A 46 -0.24 16.78 -0.59
CA HIS A 46 -0.89 16.33 0.63
C HIS A 46 -0.43 17.10 1.86
N THR A 47 -1.28 17.11 2.89
CA THR A 47 -0.92 17.62 4.21
C THR A 47 0.11 16.69 4.85
N VAL A 48 1.32 17.20 5.05
CA VAL A 48 2.39 16.44 5.69
C VAL A 48 2.13 16.40 7.20
N ILE A 49 1.94 15.21 7.73
CA ILE A 49 1.90 15.00 9.18
C ILE A 49 3.31 14.77 9.71
N ASP A 50 3.54 14.98 11.00
CA ASP A 50 4.82 14.62 11.60
C ASP A 50 4.92 13.09 11.83
N TYR A 51 6.13 12.61 12.12
CA TYR A 51 6.38 11.19 12.30
C TYR A 51 5.61 10.59 13.50
N ALA A 52 5.39 11.37 14.56
CA ALA A 52 4.57 10.96 15.69
C ALA A 52 3.07 10.91 15.33
N GLY A 53 2.65 11.76 14.41
CA GLY A 53 1.29 11.85 13.91
C GLY A 53 0.79 10.57 13.22
N LEU A 54 1.70 9.70 12.76
CA LEU A 54 1.33 8.36 12.26
C LEU A 54 0.55 7.55 13.31
N TYR A 55 0.99 7.56 14.56
CA TYR A 55 0.27 6.86 15.63
C TYR A 55 -1.12 7.44 15.91
N VAL A 56 -1.34 8.74 15.61
CA VAL A 56 -2.68 9.34 15.68
C VAL A 56 -3.53 8.90 14.49
N THR A 57 -2.91 8.76 13.31
CA THR A 57 -3.59 8.27 12.11
C THR A 57 -4.06 6.83 12.31
N TYR A 58 -3.24 5.96 12.89
CA TYR A 58 -3.57 4.56 13.14
C TYR A 58 -4.80 4.37 14.03
N GLN A 59 -5.16 5.36 14.87
CA GLN A 59 -6.37 5.31 15.70
C GLN A 59 -7.67 5.25 14.88
N THR A 60 -7.61 5.53 13.59
CA THR A 60 -8.78 5.47 12.70
C THR A 60 -8.52 4.70 11.41
N SER A 61 -7.25 4.57 11.00
CA SER A 61 -6.90 3.93 9.74
C SER A 61 -6.54 2.45 9.87
N ASP A 62 -6.01 2.05 11.02
CA ASP A 62 -5.44 0.72 11.21
C ASP A 62 -5.97 0.10 12.52
N ILE A 63 -7.30 0.09 12.67
CA ILE A 63 -8.03 -0.59 13.75
C ILE A 63 -8.70 -1.82 13.17
N ASP A 64 -8.61 -2.95 13.86
CA ASP A 64 -9.35 -4.13 13.47
C ASP A 64 -10.85 -3.96 13.73
N ASN A 65 -11.55 -3.67 12.61
CA ASN A 65 -13.00 -3.66 12.48
C ASN A 65 -13.47 -4.68 11.41
N PHE A 66 -12.58 -5.55 10.94
CA PHE A 66 -12.80 -6.35 9.73
C PHE A 66 -12.68 -7.85 9.98
N PHE A 67 -11.72 -8.30 10.77
CA PHE A 67 -11.45 -9.70 11.08
C PHE A 67 -12.11 -10.08 12.42
N GLU A 68 -11.41 -10.02 13.55
CA GLU A 68 -11.99 -10.26 14.87
C GLU A 68 -12.93 -9.16 15.34
N LYS A 69 -12.76 -7.93 14.85
CA LYS A 69 -13.54 -6.73 15.19
C LYS A 69 -13.46 -6.36 16.68
N ASP A 70 -12.28 -6.56 17.23
CA ASP A 70 -12.02 -6.37 18.65
C ASP A 70 -11.47 -4.97 18.99
N GLY A 71 -11.21 -4.14 17.96
CA GLY A 71 -10.69 -2.78 18.12
C GLY A 71 -9.21 -2.71 18.42
N SER A 72 -8.48 -3.80 18.27
CA SER A 72 -7.02 -3.84 18.31
C SER A 72 -6.39 -3.08 17.16
N VAL A 73 -5.06 -2.90 17.19
CA VAL A 73 -4.30 -2.40 16.05
C VAL A 73 -4.25 -3.50 15.00
N LEU A 74 -4.72 -3.20 13.79
CA LEU A 74 -4.60 -4.12 12.67
C LEU A 74 -3.18 -4.06 12.10
N ASP A 75 -2.41 -5.09 12.36
CA ASP A 75 -1.04 -5.29 11.89
C ASP A 75 -1.02 -6.38 10.82
N MET A 76 -0.69 -6.03 9.57
CA MET A 76 -0.66 -6.98 8.46
C MET A 76 0.34 -8.13 8.66
N TYR A 77 1.27 -8.01 9.58
CA TYR A 77 2.30 -9.03 9.86
C TYR A 77 2.00 -9.87 11.09
N SER A 78 0.90 -9.59 11.82
CA SER A 78 0.41 -10.42 12.93
C SER A 78 -1.01 -10.93 12.74
N GLU A 79 -1.80 -10.29 11.90
CA GLU A 79 -3.18 -10.67 11.58
C GLU A 79 -3.29 -12.11 11.08
N ASN A 80 -4.30 -12.84 11.58
CA ASN A 80 -4.66 -14.17 11.12
C ASN A 80 -6.11 -14.20 10.63
N PRO A 81 -6.39 -13.87 9.38
CA PRO A 81 -7.75 -13.74 8.83
C PRO A 81 -8.64 -14.97 8.99
N ALA A 82 -8.06 -16.14 9.25
CA ALA A 82 -8.77 -17.42 9.39
C ALA A 82 -8.94 -17.87 10.84
N GLY A 83 -8.45 -17.11 11.82
CA GLY A 83 -8.49 -17.53 13.24
C GLY A 83 -8.06 -16.43 14.18
N THR A 84 -7.70 -16.80 15.38
CA THR A 84 -7.22 -15.85 16.39
C THR A 84 -5.80 -15.43 16.07
N ASP A 85 -5.52 -14.14 16.20
CA ASP A 85 -4.18 -13.57 16.08
C ASP A 85 -3.23 -14.18 17.11
N PRO A 86 -1.95 -14.40 16.73
CA PRO A 86 -0.95 -14.88 17.68
C PRO A 86 -0.71 -13.90 18.84
N TYR A 87 -0.95 -12.61 18.61
CA TYR A 87 -0.88 -11.53 19.59
C TYR A 87 -1.57 -10.28 19.03
N ASN A 88 -2.08 -9.41 19.90
CA ASN A 88 -2.77 -8.18 19.54
C ASN A 88 -2.17 -6.98 20.28
N TYR A 89 -2.30 -5.81 19.70
CA TYR A 89 -1.93 -4.54 20.31
C TYR A 89 -3.14 -3.65 20.48
N SER A 90 -3.26 -3.06 21.66
CA SER A 90 -4.16 -1.93 21.80
C SER A 90 -3.54 -0.67 21.21
N ILE A 91 -4.37 0.31 20.84
CA ILE A 91 -3.89 1.59 20.30
C ILE A 91 -3.14 2.44 21.34
N ALA A 92 -3.05 1.98 22.58
CA ALA A 92 -2.40 2.69 23.68
C ALA A 92 -0.91 2.93 23.42
N ALA A 93 -0.42 4.08 23.85
CA ALA A 93 0.99 4.47 23.65
C ALA A 93 1.97 3.52 24.37
N THR A 94 1.55 2.84 25.41
CA THR A 94 2.37 1.91 26.19
C THR A 94 2.81 0.67 25.43
N GLN A 95 2.16 0.33 24.32
CA GLN A 95 2.53 -0.80 23.47
C GLN A 95 3.36 -0.39 22.24
N ARG A 96 3.69 0.88 22.10
CA ARG A 96 4.59 1.39 21.06
C ARG A 96 6.02 1.17 21.49
N CYS A 97 6.86 0.71 20.60
CA CYS A 97 8.24 0.37 20.95
C CYS A 97 9.33 0.99 20.08
N GLY A 98 10.54 1.01 20.67
CA GLY A 98 11.80 1.12 19.98
C GLY A 98 12.69 -0.13 20.17
N ASN A 99 12.45 -0.92 21.25
CA ASN A 99 13.19 -2.13 21.58
C ASN A 99 12.23 -3.31 21.71
N TYR A 100 12.61 -4.44 21.14
CA TYR A 100 11.86 -5.70 21.16
C TYR A 100 12.82 -6.88 21.20
N THR A 101 12.35 -8.01 21.68
CA THR A 101 13.08 -9.29 21.67
C THR A 101 12.29 -10.36 20.92
N ASN A 102 10.99 -10.44 21.18
CA ASN A 102 10.08 -11.43 20.61
C ASN A 102 8.96 -10.76 19.81
N GLU A 103 8.30 -11.54 18.96
CA GLU A 103 7.01 -11.17 18.42
C GLU A 103 6.00 -11.00 19.57
N GLY A 104 5.13 -10.00 19.49
CA GLY A 104 4.16 -9.67 20.52
C GLY A 104 4.65 -8.68 21.59
N ASP A 105 5.92 -8.30 21.60
CA ASP A 105 6.45 -7.38 22.61
C ASP A 105 5.87 -5.98 22.48
N CYS A 106 5.83 -5.44 21.26
CA CYS A 106 5.36 -4.08 20.99
C CYS A 106 5.29 -3.78 19.50
N TYR A 107 4.58 -2.72 19.09
CA TYR A 107 4.47 -2.34 17.69
C TYR A 107 5.15 -1.00 17.40
N ASN A 108 5.60 -0.85 16.15
CA ASN A 108 6.19 0.38 15.63
C ASN A 108 5.59 0.74 14.24
N ARG A 109 6.33 1.42 13.40
CA ARG A 109 5.91 1.91 12.07
C ARG A 109 6.73 1.20 11.01
N GLU A 110 6.06 0.36 10.22
CA GLU A 110 6.62 -0.30 9.07
C GLU A 110 6.55 0.61 7.84
N HIS A 111 7.70 0.86 7.23
CA HIS A 111 7.80 1.53 5.94
C HIS A 111 7.90 0.47 4.85
N ILE A 112 6.82 0.26 4.09
CA ILE A 112 6.77 -0.71 2.98
C ILE A 112 7.91 -0.44 1.99
N ILE A 113 8.17 0.81 1.65
CA ILE A 113 9.44 1.24 1.04
C ILE A 113 10.36 1.69 2.19
N PRO A 114 11.48 0.99 2.44
CA PRO A 114 12.35 1.28 3.58
C PRO A 114 12.75 2.75 3.66
N GLN A 115 12.70 3.33 4.86
CA GLN A 115 13.01 4.75 5.04
C GLN A 115 14.44 5.13 4.64
N SER A 116 15.37 4.18 4.67
CA SER A 116 16.74 4.36 4.17
C SER A 116 16.81 4.63 2.66
N VAL A 117 15.82 4.19 1.88
CA VAL A 117 15.75 4.41 0.43
C VAL A 117 15.65 5.89 0.08
N PHE A 118 14.94 6.65 0.91
CA PHE A 118 14.74 8.10 0.75
C PHE A 118 15.39 8.94 1.88
N ASN A 119 16.36 8.35 2.60
CA ASN A 119 17.15 9.00 3.65
C ASN A 119 16.27 9.63 4.76
N GLU A 120 15.18 8.98 5.13
CA GLU A 120 14.22 9.44 6.16
C GLU A 120 13.64 10.84 5.88
N LEU A 121 13.68 11.29 4.64
CA LEU A 121 13.26 12.64 4.28
C LEU A 121 11.73 12.78 4.26
N SER A 122 11.28 13.94 4.71
CA SER A 122 9.90 14.37 4.53
C SER A 122 9.63 14.68 3.04
N PRO A 123 8.41 14.45 2.55
CA PRO A 123 7.21 14.00 3.28
C PRO A 123 7.11 12.47 3.44
N MET A 124 8.00 11.70 2.82
CA MET A 124 7.92 10.24 2.74
C MET A 124 7.96 9.55 4.10
N VAL A 125 8.76 10.08 5.04
CA VAL A 125 8.96 9.48 6.38
C VAL A 125 7.69 9.41 7.21
N SER A 126 6.64 10.13 6.83
CA SER A 126 5.37 10.19 7.57
C SER A 126 4.12 10.05 6.68
N ASP A 127 4.26 9.58 5.45
CA ASP A 127 3.12 9.36 4.56
C ASP A 127 2.42 8.03 4.87
N ALA A 128 1.28 8.12 5.54
CA ALA A 128 0.51 6.98 6.04
C ALA A 128 0.01 6.03 4.94
N HIS A 129 -0.03 6.44 3.67
CA HIS A 129 -0.48 5.57 2.59
C HIS A 129 0.44 4.37 2.33
N PHE A 130 1.70 4.42 2.75
CA PHE A 130 2.63 3.29 2.63
C PHE A 130 3.40 2.99 3.93
N ILE A 131 2.92 3.52 5.07
CA ILE A 131 3.47 3.25 6.40
C ILE A 131 2.32 2.71 7.26
N THR A 132 2.53 1.55 7.88
CA THR A 132 1.53 0.81 8.64
C THR A 132 2.05 0.46 10.03
N PRO A 133 1.20 0.29 11.04
CA PRO A 133 1.66 -0.28 12.31
C PRO A 133 2.05 -1.73 12.09
N THR A 134 3.10 -2.18 12.76
CA THR A 134 3.48 -3.58 12.77
C THR A 134 4.30 -3.95 14.00
N ASP A 135 4.29 -5.22 14.35
CA ASP A 135 5.16 -5.81 15.36
C ASP A 135 6.62 -5.41 15.16
N GLY A 136 7.29 -4.98 16.23
CA GLY A 136 8.67 -4.51 16.16
C GLY A 136 9.64 -5.61 15.73
N LYS A 137 9.42 -6.85 16.20
CA LYS A 137 10.29 -7.99 15.85
C LYS A 137 10.13 -8.38 14.39
N VAL A 138 8.89 -8.44 13.89
CA VAL A 138 8.61 -8.77 12.48
C VAL A 138 9.12 -7.67 11.56
N ASN A 139 8.96 -6.39 11.92
CA ASN A 139 9.57 -5.28 11.21
C ASN A 139 11.11 -5.44 11.14
N GLY A 140 11.74 -5.83 12.24
CA GLY A 140 13.16 -6.13 12.27
C GLY A 140 13.55 -7.34 11.40
N ILE A 141 12.73 -8.39 11.33
CA ILE A 141 12.91 -9.54 10.44
C ILE A 141 12.81 -9.09 8.98
N ARG A 142 11.77 -8.31 8.64
CA ARG A 142 11.60 -7.76 7.30
C ARG A 142 12.74 -6.83 6.92
N SER A 143 13.25 -6.02 7.85
CA SER A 143 14.38 -5.11 7.60
C SER A 143 14.17 -4.26 6.33
N ASN A 144 15.15 -4.20 5.44
CA ASN A 144 15.06 -3.50 4.15
C ASN A 144 14.86 -4.45 2.95
N TYR A 145 14.55 -5.72 3.20
CA TYR A 145 14.38 -6.69 2.14
C TYR A 145 13.17 -6.37 1.25
N PRO A 146 13.27 -6.56 -0.07
CA PRO A 146 12.13 -6.41 -0.99
C PRO A 146 10.99 -7.37 -0.63
N HIS A 147 9.77 -6.97 -0.95
CA HIS A 147 8.63 -7.89 -0.91
C HIS A 147 8.59 -8.73 -2.19
N SER A 148 8.54 -10.05 -2.05
CA SER A 148 8.35 -11.01 -3.14
C SER A 148 8.02 -12.39 -2.58
N VAL A 149 7.80 -13.37 -3.44
CA VAL A 149 7.52 -14.77 -3.06
C VAL A 149 8.79 -15.43 -2.53
N VAL A 150 8.67 -16.05 -1.36
CA VAL A 150 9.73 -16.86 -0.72
C VAL A 150 9.61 -18.31 -1.15
N VAL A 151 10.67 -18.84 -1.75
CA VAL A 151 10.73 -20.24 -2.17
C VAL A 151 11.31 -21.12 -1.06
N THR A 152 12.36 -20.65 -0.41
CA THR A 152 12.98 -21.37 0.72
C THR A 152 13.03 -20.42 1.92
N PRO A 153 12.12 -20.57 2.88
CA PRO A 153 12.10 -19.72 4.07
C PRO A 153 13.29 -20.00 4.98
N SER A 154 13.94 -18.94 5.42
CA SER A 154 14.94 -18.97 6.51
C SER A 154 14.30 -18.64 7.86
N GLN A 155 13.21 -17.86 7.85
CA GLN A 155 12.39 -17.54 9.02
C GLN A 155 10.92 -17.52 8.60
N THR A 156 10.05 -17.92 9.53
CA THR A 156 8.58 -17.81 9.39
C THR A 156 8.07 -17.17 10.67
N THR A 157 7.28 -16.13 10.54
CA THR A 157 6.65 -15.42 11.67
C THR A 157 5.44 -16.17 12.19
N LEU A 158 4.91 -15.77 13.34
CA LEU A 158 3.79 -16.46 13.97
C LEU A 158 2.50 -16.41 13.15
N ASN A 159 2.28 -15.36 12.34
CA ASN A 159 1.14 -15.31 11.40
C ASN A 159 1.39 -16.04 10.07
N GLY A 160 2.60 -16.54 9.82
CA GLY A 160 2.94 -17.27 8.61
C GLY A 160 3.64 -16.44 7.52
N SER A 161 3.92 -15.16 7.74
CA SER A 161 4.79 -14.38 6.86
C SER A 161 6.21 -14.95 6.86
N LYS A 162 6.98 -14.74 5.79
CA LYS A 162 8.25 -15.44 5.59
C LYS A 162 9.36 -14.51 5.15
N LEU A 163 10.56 -14.74 5.68
CA LEU A 163 11.81 -14.23 5.14
C LEU A 163 12.59 -15.38 4.50
N GLY A 164 13.11 -15.22 3.30
CA GLY A 164 13.87 -16.28 2.66
C GLY A 164 14.35 -15.95 1.26
N THR A 165 14.85 -16.96 0.54
CA THR A 165 15.28 -16.81 -0.84
C THR A 165 14.11 -16.80 -1.82
N SER A 166 14.30 -16.12 -2.95
CA SER A 166 13.31 -15.95 -4.02
C SER A 166 13.83 -16.43 -5.36
N THR A 167 12.90 -16.67 -6.28
CA THR A 167 13.20 -16.88 -7.71
C THR A 167 12.95 -15.62 -8.55
N THR A 168 12.80 -14.45 -7.92
CA THR A 168 12.64 -13.18 -8.62
C THR A 168 13.81 -12.94 -9.58
N ALA A 169 13.54 -12.87 -10.87
CA ALA A 169 14.57 -12.77 -11.89
C ALA A 169 15.44 -11.51 -11.71
N GLY A 170 16.75 -11.69 -11.77
CA GLY A 170 17.72 -10.60 -11.58
C GLY A 170 17.95 -10.18 -10.12
N TYR A 171 17.38 -10.91 -9.15
CA TYR A 171 17.59 -10.66 -7.72
C TYR A 171 17.98 -11.94 -6.98
N SER A 172 19.09 -11.90 -6.26
CA SER A 172 19.65 -13.06 -5.52
C SER A 172 19.63 -12.87 -4.00
N GLY A 173 19.10 -11.77 -3.49
CA GLY A 173 19.00 -11.49 -2.06
C GLY A 173 17.80 -12.17 -1.41
N LEU A 174 17.65 -11.94 -0.10
CA LEU A 174 16.47 -12.33 0.65
C LEU A 174 15.28 -11.42 0.31
N VAL A 175 14.09 -11.98 0.36
CA VAL A 175 12.82 -11.26 0.22
C VAL A 175 11.91 -11.57 1.40
N PHE A 176 10.99 -10.67 1.67
CA PHE A 176 9.93 -10.88 2.66
C PHE A 176 8.61 -11.12 1.93
N GLU A 177 7.90 -12.19 2.33
CA GLU A 177 6.58 -12.54 1.80
C GLU A 177 5.54 -12.43 2.91
N PRO A 178 4.58 -11.48 2.82
CA PRO A 178 3.43 -11.44 3.73
C PRO A 178 2.49 -12.60 3.44
N ILE A 179 1.52 -12.82 4.32
CA ILE A 179 0.42 -13.75 4.04
C ILE A 179 -0.40 -13.27 2.83
N ASP A 180 -1.16 -14.18 2.22
CA ASP A 180 -1.85 -13.93 0.95
C ASP A 180 -2.86 -12.77 1.04
N GLU A 181 -3.51 -12.59 2.19
CA GLU A 181 -4.53 -11.58 2.47
C GLU A 181 -4.05 -10.12 2.30
N PHE A 182 -2.75 -9.87 2.46
CA PHE A 182 -2.20 -8.50 2.39
C PHE A 182 -1.25 -8.27 1.22
N LYS A 183 -1.15 -9.21 0.29
CA LYS A 183 -0.27 -9.07 -0.87
C LYS A 183 -0.69 -7.95 -1.81
N GLY A 184 -1.99 -7.84 -2.05
CA GLY A 184 -2.57 -6.75 -2.85
C GLY A 184 -2.46 -5.40 -2.17
N ASP A 185 -2.71 -5.34 -0.86
CA ASP A 185 -2.53 -4.13 -0.04
C ASP A 185 -1.11 -3.56 -0.22
N ILE A 186 -0.10 -4.42 -0.02
CA ILE A 186 1.31 -4.05 -0.14
C ILE A 186 1.64 -3.63 -1.59
N ALA A 187 1.13 -4.34 -2.59
CA ALA A 187 1.33 -3.97 -3.98
C ALA A 187 0.76 -2.57 -4.29
N ARG A 188 -0.45 -2.25 -3.79
CA ARG A 188 -1.07 -0.92 -3.95
C ARG A 188 -0.34 0.18 -3.18
N MET A 189 0.34 -0.14 -2.10
CA MET A 189 1.24 0.80 -1.40
C MET A 189 2.49 1.10 -2.24
N TYR A 190 3.09 0.10 -2.91
CA TYR A 190 4.20 0.31 -3.86
C TYR A 190 3.78 1.15 -5.06
N PHE A 191 2.62 0.88 -5.67
CA PHE A 191 2.10 1.66 -6.79
C PHE A 191 1.80 3.10 -6.39
N TYR A 192 1.26 3.30 -5.18
CA TYR A 192 1.07 4.63 -4.62
C TYR A 192 2.40 5.37 -4.50
N PHE A 193 3.41 4.78 -3.87
CA PHE A 193 4.72 5.42 -3.73
C PHE A 193 5.33 5.78 -5.08
N ALA A 194 5.30 4.85 -6.05
CA ALA A 194 5.81 5.06 -7.40
C ALA A 194 5.11 6.22 -8.13
N THR A 195 3.85 6.48 -7.79
CA THR A 195 3.05 7.57 -8.39
C THR A 195 3.20 8.86 -7.60
N ARG A 196 3.03 8.81 -6.26
CA ARG A 196 3.10 10.00 -5.41
C ARG A 196 4.45 10.68 -5.45
N TYR A 197 5.51 9.91 -5.62
CA TYR A 197 6.90 10.39 -5.64
C TYR A 197 7.54 10.30 -7.03
N GLU A 198 6.73 10.41 -8.09
CA GLU A 198 7.17 10.33 -9.49
C GLU A 198 8.34 11.28 -9.80
N ASN A 199 8.35 12.46 -9.20
CA ASN A 199 9.36 13.49 -9.42
C ASN A 199 10.73 13.17 -8.79
N THR A 200 10.81 12.21 -7.87
CA THR A 200 12.04 11.88 -7.12
C THR A 200 12.43 10.40 -7.18
N VAL A 201 11.48 9.50 -7.47
CA VAL A 201 11.66 8.05 -7.35
C VAL A 201 12.78 7.50 -8.22
N ALA A 202 13.05 8.11 -9.38
CA ALA A 202 14.14 7.69 -10.27
C ALA A 202 15.53 7.85 -9.64
N GLY A 203 15.68 8.70 -8.63
CA GLY A 203 16.93 8.91 -7.91
C GLY A 203 17.16 7.94 -6.74
N TYR A 204 16.21 7.10 -6.41
CA TYR A 204 16.34 6.19 -5.26
C TYR A 204 16.96 4.85 -5.64
N ASN A 205 17.90 4.41 -4.83
CA ASN A 205 18.55 3.10 -4.98
C ASN A 205 17.84 2.07 -4.10
N TYR A 206 17.03 1.22 -4.72
CA TYR A 206 16.36 0.10 -4.07
C TYR A 206 16.28 -1.09 -5.03
N ALA A 207 16.45 -2.30 -4.52
CA ALA A 207 16.53 -3.49 -5.36
C ALA A 207 15.30 -3.72 -6.27
N MET A 208 14.14 -3.21 -5.87
CA MET A 208 12.91 -3.29 -6.69
C MET A 208 12.87 -2.25 -7.80
N PHE A 209 13.69 -1.19 -7.76
CA PHE A 209 13.61 -0.04 -8.67
C PHE A 209 14.56 -0.16 -9.85
N ASN A 210 14.13 0.37 -11.00
CA ASN A 210 14.92 0.44 -12.23
C ASN A 210 15.48 1.84 -12.53
N ASN A 211 15.38 2.76 -11.55
CA ASN A 211 15.83 4.15 -11.64
C ASN A 211 15.17 4.96 -12.78
N THR A 212 13.91 4.66 -13.09
CA THR A 212 13.07 5.47 -13.99
C THR A 212 11.85 6.02 -13.25
N SER A 213 11.35 7.18 -13.67
CA SER A 213 10.13 7.76 -13.12
C SER A 213 8.85 7.12 -13.65
N ASN A 214 8.89 6.47 -14.81
CA ASN A 214 7.74 5.88 -15.47
C ASN A 214 7.41 4.49 -14.91
N GLN A 215 8.20 3.49 -15.27
CA GLN A 215 7.98 2.11 -14.82
C GLN A 215 8.31 1.93 -13.36
N VAL A 216 9.35 2.59 -12.86
CA VAL A 216 9.87 2.58 -11.47
C VAL A 216 10.45 1.24 -11.05
N PHE A 217 9.71 0.16 -11.24
CA PHE A 217 10.10 -1.20 -10.80
C PHE A 217 10.89 -1.92 -11.89
N THR A 218 11.82 -2.80 -11.51
CA THR A 218 12.36 -3.79 -12.43
C THR A 218 11.22 -4.69 -12.95
N THR A 219 11.35 -5.24 -14.15
CA THR A 219 10.28 -6.03 -14.77
C THR A 219 9.84 -7.20 -13.88
N ALA A 220 10.77 -7.87 -13.22
CA ALA A 220 10.44 -9.01 -12.36
C ALA A 220 9.62 -8.62 -11.13
N PHE A 221 10.01 -7.55 -10.44
CA PHE A 221 9.26 -7.04 -9.29
C PHE A 221 7.92 -6.41 -9.71
N LEU A 222 7.87 -5.72 -10.86
CA LEU A 222 6.61 -5.22 -11.40
C LEU A 222 5.62 -6.36 -11.65
N ASN A 223 6.05 -7.43 -12.31
CA ASN A 223 5.19 -8.58 -12.57
C ASN A 223 4.69 -9.23 -11.28
N GLN A 224 5.54 -9.28 -10.25
CA GLN A 224 5.14 -9.81 -8.93
C GLN A 224 4.09 -8.92 -8.27
N LEU A 225 4.28 -7.59 -8.28
CA LEU A 225 3.30 -6.65 -7.71
C LEU A 225 1.96 -6.67 -8.47
N LEU A 226 2.00 -6.80 -9.80
CA LEU A 226 0.80 -6.95 -10.62
C LEU A 226 0.06 -8.27 -10.32
N ALA A 227 0.81 -9.36 -10.14
CA ALA A 227 0.22 -10.65 -9.74
C ALA A 227 -0.46 -10.54 -8.37
N TRP A 228 0.18 -9.93 -7.39
CA TRP A 228 -0.38 -9.71 -6.06
C TRP A 228 -1.61 -8.80 -6.07
N HIS A 229 -1.56 -7.71 -6.83
CA HIS A 229 -2.71 -6.81 -7.00
C HIS A 229 -3.95 -7.53 -7.56
N ASN A 230 -3.75 -8.48 -8.50
CA ASN A 230 -4.84 -9.25 -9.09
C ASN A 230 -5.30 -10.41 -8.18
N GLN A 231 -4.39 -11.01 -7.42
CA GLN A 231 -4.67 -12.13 -6.52
C GLN A 231 -5.50 -11.67 -5.32
N ASP A 232 -5.20 -10.47 -4.81
CA ASP A 232 -5.82 -9.90 -3.61
C ASP A 232 -6.46 -8.54 -3.99
N PRO A 233 -7.75 -8.56 -4.37
CA PRO A 233 -8.50 -7.37 -4.76
C PRO A 233 -8.71 -6.41 -3.58
N VAL A 234 -9.00 -5.14 -3.89
CA VAL A 234 -9.26 -4.10 -2.89
C VAL A 234 -10.34 -4.53 -1.90
N SER A 235 -9.99 -4.53 -0.63
CA SER A 235 -10.83 -4.92 0.48
C SER A 235 -11.63 -3.75 1.08
N ALA A 236 -12.66 -4.04 1.85
CA ALA A 236 -13.38 -3.04 2.63
C ALA A 236 -12.48 -2.33 3.66
N ARG A 237 -11.48 -3.04 4.18
CA ARG A 237 -10.45 -2.51 5.07
C ARG A 237 -9.61 -1.42 4.38
N GLU A 238 -9.11 -1.68 3.18
CA GLU A 238 -8.33 -0.70 2.44
C GLU A 238 -9.14 0.56 2.11
N ILE A 239 -10.41 0.41 1.74
CA ILE A 239 -11.31 1.54 1.48
C ILE A 239 -11.46 2.38 2.75
N ALA A 240 -11.72 1.76 3.89
CA ALA A 240 -11.84 2.45 5.16
C ALA A 240 -10.53 3.15 5.56
N ARG A 241 -9.39 2.46 5.39
CA ARG A 241 -8.06 3.01 5.62
C ARG A 241 -7.76 4.23 4.74
N ASN A 242 -8.05 4.14 3.44
CA ASN A 242 -7.88 5.23 2.49
C ASN A 242 -8.70 6.47 2.88
N ASN A 243 -9.93 6.28 3.36
CA ASN A 243 -10.79 7.35 3.85
C ASN A 243 -10.25 8.01 5.12
N ALA A 244 -9.80 7.21 6.08
CA ALA A 244 -9.25 7.70 7.34
C ALA A 244 -7.95 8.51 7.10
N ILE A 245 -7.09 8.04 6.21
CA ILE A 245 -5.86 8.76 5.83
C ILE A 245 -6.22 10.06 5.10
N TYR A 246 -7.19 10.03 4.18
CA TYR A 246 -7.66 11.22 3.48
C TYR A 246 -8.10 12.33 4.45
N ALA A 247 -8.83 11.98 5.50
CA ALA A 247 -9.26 12.93 6.51
C ALA A 247 -8.09 13.66 7.23
N ARG A 248 -6.87 13.09 7.17
CA ARG A 248 -5.69 13.63 7.83
C ARG A 248 -4.68 14.24 6.85
N GLN A 249 -4.45 13.57 5.71
CA GLN A 249 -3.43 13.95 4.72
C GLN A 249 -4.01 14.69 3.51
N ASN A 250 -5.33 14.69 3.33
CA ASN A 250 -6.03 15.35 2.22
C ASN A 250 -5.63 14.81 0.83
N ASN A 251 -5.07 13.60 0.78
CA ASN A 251 -4.85 12.87 -0.46
C ASN A 251 -5.30 11.41 -0.31
N ARG A 252 -5.44 10.71 -1.43
CA ARG A 252 -5.94 9.34 -1.49
C ARG A 252 -4.96 8.44 -2.23
N ASN A 253 -5.00 7.14 -1.93
CA ASN A 253 -4.37 6.15 -2.79
C ASN A 253 -5.31 5.86 -3.99
N PRO A 254 -4.96 6.28 -5.22
CA PRO A 254 -5.83 6.12 -6.38
C PRO A 254 -6.03 4.64 -6.76
N PHE A 255 -5.13 3.76 -6.38
CA PHE A 255 -5.19 2.34 -6.71
C PHE A 255 -6.12 1.54 -5.78
N ILE A 256 -6.60 2.17 -4.71
CA ILE A 256 -7.69 1.67 -3.88
C ILE A 256 -9.02 2.19 -4.41
N ASP A 257 -9.10 3.48 -4.80
CA ASP A 257 -10.33 4.06 -5.33
C ASP A 257 -10.69 3.53 -6.72
N ASN A 258 -9.68 3.32 -7.57
CA ASN A 258 -9.82 2.82 -8.95
C ASN A 258 -8.73 1.78 -9.24
N PRO A 259 -8.92 0.52 -8.85
CA PRO A 259 -7.89 -0.53 -9.00
C PRO A 259 -7.44 -0.75 -10.44
N THR A 260 -8.32 -0.46 -11.43
CA THR A 260 -7.99 -0.60 -12.87
C THR A 260 -6.85 0.32 -13.31
N TYR A 261 -6.60 1.43 -12.61
CA TYR A 261 -5.49 2.32 -12.92
C TYR A 261 -4.13 1.61 -12.87
N VAL A 262 -3.99 0.56 -12.05
CA VAL A 262 -2.74 -0.24 -12.01
C VAL A 262 -2.46 -0.85 -13.38
N THR A 263 -3.42 -1.55 -13.96
CA THR A 263 -3.27 -2.21 -15.26
C THR A 263 -3.31 -1.22 -16.43
N GLU A 264 -3.95 -0.07 -16.27
CA GLU A 264 -3.95 0.99 -17.28
C GLU A 264 -2.58 1.68 -17.37
N ILE A 265 -1.84 1.79 -16.25
CA ILE A 265 -0.52 2.41 -16.19
C ILE A 265 0.57 1.40 -16.53
N TRP A 266 0.59 0.24 -15.84
CA TRP A 266 1.64 -0.77 -15.96
C TRP A 266 1.12 -2.01 -16.70
N LYS A 267 0.80 -1.86 -17.98
CA LYS A 267 0.39 -3.00 -18.83
C LYS A 267 1.51 -4.02 -18.93
N VAL A 268 1.23 -5.26 -18.58
CA VAL A 268 2.15 -6.37 -18.88
C VAL A 268 2.11 -6.63 -20.37
N GLY A 269 3.23 -6.46 -21.04
CA GLY A 269 3.44 -7.05 -22.37
C GLY A 269 3.06 -6.23 -23.60
N THR A 270 2.88 -4.92 -23.52
CA THR A 270 3.06 -4.08 -24.70
C THR A 270 4.50 -3.56 -24.72
N VAL A 271 5.37 -4.27 -25.42
CA VAL A 271 6.55 -3.59 -26.00
C VAL A 271 5.96 -2.37 -26.73
N ASP A 272 6.40 -1.17 -26.35
CA ASP A 272 6.09 0.03 -27.12
C ASP A 272 6.66 -0.19 -28.52
N THR A 273 5.77 -0.57 -29.45
CA THR A 273 6.10 -0.78 -30.85
C THR A 273 5.87 0.49 -31.66
N GLU A 274 5.46 1.58 -31.01
CA GLU A 274 5.41 2.87 -31.67
C GLU A 274 6.83 3.41 -31.83
N ALA A 275 7.34 3.34 -33.04
CA ALA A 275 8.56 4.04 -33.40
C ALA A 275 8.38 5.53 -33.08
N PRO A 276 9.41 6.22 -32.55
CA PRO A 276 9.35 7.66 -32.34
C PRO A 276 8.90 8.34 -33.64
N THR A 277 7.84 9.12 -33.60
CA THR A 277 7.43 9.92 -34.76
C THR A 277 8.59 10.80 -35.14
N ALA A 278 9.00 10.69 -36.41
CA ALA A 278 10.07 11.53 -36.96
C ALA A 278 9.73 13.01 -36.72
N PRO A 279 10.69 13.82 -36.26
CA PRO A 279 10.45 15.24 -36.04
C PRO A 279 10.00 15.91 -37.34
N THR A 280 8.76 16.34 -37.38
CA THR A 280 8.20 17.14 -38.48
C THR A 280 8.61 18.59 -38.24
N ASN A 281 9.80 18.99 -38.69
CA ASN A 281 10.27 20.35 -38.95
C ASN A 281 11.80 20.45 -38.76
N LEU A 282 12.55 19.77 -39.63
CA LEU A 282 13.94 20.12 -39.86
C LEU A 282 13.95 21.28 -40.88
N VAL A 283 14.06 22.52 -40.41
CA VAL A 283 14.44 23.64 -41.24
C VAL A 283 15.97 23.60 -41.30
N VAL A 284 16.50 23.19 -42.42
CA VAL A 284 17.93 23.35 -42.74
C VAL A 284 18.11 24.79 -43.19
N THR A 285 18.81 25.60 -42.41
CA THR A 285 19.31 26.93 -42.79
C THR A 285 20.74 26.80 -43.36
#